data_d694d8f2ee20d133272ddf9ec46c3ec2
#
_entry.id   d694d8f2ee20d133272ddf9ec46c3ec2
#
_cell.length_a   1.000
_cell.length_b   1.000
_cell.length_c   1.000
_cell.angle_alpha   90.00
_cell.angle_beta   90.00
_cell.angle_gamma   90.00
#
_symmetry.space_group_name_H-M   'P 1'
#
loop_
_entity.id
_entity.type
_entity.pdbx_description
1 polymer ?
#
loop_
_entity_poly.entity_id
_entity_poly.type
_entity_poly.pdbx_seq_one_letter_code
_entity_poly.pdbx_strand_id
1 'polypeptide(L)'
;EQGFVVPQRLARFANSTFAQATLPDARVLFSRADGTIVQAGDTLRNPAYAETLRTIATRGPRALLEGPLAEQIVARTQAEPRPGTLTLHDLAAFEPAEVQPVCRPFRVYVICVPPPPSSGVGVLEVLGLLERTDIASRGPADPQAWLLFAEASRLMYADRDRYVADPRFVAVPSEGMLDQGYLDNRAQLIGERAAASAPEAGTPPGAVMTRSGVDATDEVPGTSHFVIVDDQGDVIS
;
A
#
# COMPACT_ATOMS: atom_id res chain seq x y z
N GLU A 1 -0.48 21.37 17.31
CA GLU A 1 -0.51 22.11 18.57
C GLU A 1 -1.92 22.29 19.11
N GLN A 2 -2.79 22.87 18.31
CA GLN A 2 -4.18 23.12 18.71
C GLN A 2 -4.96 21.81 18.92
N GLY A 3 -4.55 20.76 18.27
CA GLY A 3 -5.23 19.47 18.27
C GLY A 3 -6.35 19.38 17.25
N PHE A 4 -7.06 18.28 17.31
CA PHE A 4 -8.25 18.02 16.50
C PHE A 4 -9.28 17.24 17.30
N VAL A 5 -10.53 17.34 16.88
CA VAL A 5 -11.61 16.58 17.50
C VAL A 5 -11.50 15.12 17.07
N VAL A 6 -11.43 14.21 18.04
CA VAL A 6 -11.33 12.77 17.82
C VAL A 6 -12.60 12.27 17.13
N PRO A 7 -12.51 11.74 15.89
CA PRO A 7 -13.65 11.16 15.22
C PRO A 7 -13.99 9.78 15.80
N GLN A 8 -15.25 9.35 15.61
CA GLN A 8 -15.72 8.06 16.12
C GLN A 8 -14.87 6.86 15.67
N ARG A 9 -14.38 6.88 14.44
CA ARG A 9 -13.51 5.83 13.90
C ARG A 9 -12.19 5.74 14.69
N LEU A 10 -11.52 6.86 14.94
CA LEU A 10 -10.27 6.88 15.71
C LEU A 10 -10.48 6.41 17.14
N ALA A 11 -11.53 6.91 17.82
CA ALA A 11 -11.89 6.48 19.17
C ALA A 11 -12.11 4.96 19.24
N ARG A 12 -12.83 4.39 18.27
CA ARG A 12 -13.05 2.95 18.17
C ARG A 12 -11.74 2.16 18.05
N PHE A 13 -10.82 2.60 17.19
CA PHE A 13 -9.54 1.91 17.02
C PHE A 13 -8.61 2.09 18.23
N ALA A 14 -8.53 3.28 18.82
CA ALA A 14 -7.74 3.53 20.01
C ALA A 14 -8.20 2.67 21.22
N ASN A 15 -9.49 2.35 21.31
CA ASN A 15 -10.08 1.49 22.33
C ASN A 15 -10.11 0.00 21.92
N SER A 16 -9.54 -0.37 20.80
CA SER A 16 -9.54 -1.75 20.32
C SER A 16 -8.42 -2.59 20.96
N THR A 17 -8.48 -3.89 20.70
CA THR A 17 -7.44 -4.86 21.08
C THR A 17 -6.39 -5.08 19.98
N PHE A 18 -6.39 -4.28 18.93
CA PHE A 18 -5.34 -4.35 17.91
C PHE A 18 -3.96 -4.15 18.52
N ALA A 19 -2.99 -4.94 18.08
CA ALA A 19 -1.64 -4.92 18.61
C ALA A 19 -1.03 -3.51 18.59
N GLN A 20 -1.28 -2.74 17.53
CA GLN A 20 -0.80 -1.36 17.38
C GLN A 20 -1.41 -0.40 18.42
N ALA A 21 -2.69 -0.57 18.75
CA ALA A 21 -3.38 0.26 19.74
C ALA A 21 -2.95 -0.04 21.17
N THR A 22 -2.37 -1.22 21.42
CA THR A 22 -1.94 -1.68 22.74
C THR A 22 -0.47 -1.37 23.04
N LEU A 23 0.30 -0.88 22.07
CA LEU A 23 1.69 -0.47 22.29
C LEU A 23 1.77 0.66 23.32
N PRO A 24 2.77 0.65 24.23
CA PRO A 24 2.87 1.65 25.29
C PRO A 24 2.89 3.09 24.80
N ASP A 25 3.65 3.38 23.76
CA ASP A 25 3.76 4.70 23.14
C ASP A 25 2.44 5.16 22.49
N ALA A 26 1.73 4.25 21.81
CA ALA A 26 0.39 4.54 21.27
C ALA A 26 -0.62 4.79 22.40
N ARG A 27 -0.55 4.00 23.48
CA ARG A 27 -1.38 4.21 24.67
C ARG A 27 -1.16 5.58 25.29
N VAL A 28 0.08 6.00 25.44
CA VAL A 28 0.40 7.34 25.98
C VAL A 28 -0.21 8.43 25.11
N LEU A 29 -0.06 8.34 23.77
CA LEU A 29 -0.62 9.32 22.83
C LEU A 29 -2.15 9.40 22.91
N PHE A 30 -2.82 8.26 23.02
CA PHE A 30 -4.28 8.19 23.01
C PHE A 30 -4.92 8.16 24.39
N SER A 31 -4.17 8.49 25.46
CA SER A 31 -4.72 8.60 26.82
C SER A 31 -5.09 10.05 27.17
N ARG A 32 -6.16 10.18 27.91
CA ARG A 32 -6.53 11.42 28.62
C ARG A 32 -5.65 11.61 29.86
N ALA A 33 -5.75 12.77 30.48
CA ALA A 33 -5.02 13.07 31.72
C ALA A 33 -5.38 12.14 32.91
N ASP A 34 -6.58 11.57 32.90
CA ASP A 34 -7.04 10.59 33.89
C ASP A 34 -6.60 9.14 33.57
N GLY A 35 -5.83 8.93 32.50
CA GLY A 35 -5.35 7.62 32.07
C GLY A 35 -6.34 6.81 31.23
N THR A 36 -7.57 7.30 31.02
CA THR A 36 -8.54 6.64 30.12
C THR A 36 -8.21 6.93 28.67
N ILE A 37 -8.62 6.04 27.76
CA ILE A 37 -8.42 6.24 26.32
C ILE A 37 -9.42 7.27 25.79
N VAL A 38 -8.95 8.12 24.86
CA VAL A 38 -9.77 9.13 24.20
C VAL A 38 -11.05 8.58 23.61
N GLN A 39 -12.11 9.38 23.65
CA GLN A 39 -13.42 9.08 23.07
C GLN A 39 -13.73 10.04 21.92
N ALA A 40 -14.74 9.70 21.13
CA ALA A 40 -15.22 10.59 20.10
C ALA A 40 -15.69 11.94 20.71
N GLY A 41 -15.25 13.03 20.10
CA GLY A 41 -15.54 14.39 20.58
C GLY A 41 -14.44 14.98 21.48
N ASP A 42 -13.50 14.20 22.00
CA ASP A 42 -12.35 14.74 22.72
C ASP A 42 -11.45 15.54 21.79
N THR A 43 -10.62 16.41 22.37
CA THR A 43 -9.56 17.09 21.63
C THR A 43 -8.24 16.34 21.87
N LEU A 44 -7.68 15.76 20.81
CA LEU A 44 -6.35 15.12 20.83
C LEU A 44 -5.29 16.10 20.35
N ARG A 45 -4.20 16.24 21.13
CA ARG A 45 -3.03 17.04 20.79
C ARG A 45 -1.79 16.18 20.73
N ASN A 46 -0.92 16.47 19.77
CA ASN A 46 0.37 15.80 19.63
C ASN A 46 1.48 16.83 19.45
N PRO A 47 1.98 17.43 20.55
CA PRO A 47 3.03 18.45 20.48
C PRO A 47 4.36 17.89 19.93
N ALA A 48 4.68 16.63 20.18
CA ALA A 48 5.88 15.99 19.64
C ALA A 48 5.83 15.90 18.11
N TYR A 49 4.67 15.56 17.55
CA TYR A 49 4.48 15.55 16.10
C TYR A 49 4.54 16.96 15.49
N ALA A 50 3.99 17.95 16.19
CA ALA A 50 4.10 19.35 15.78
C ALA A 50 5.55 19.81 15.70
N GLU A 51 6.39 19.42 16.65
CA GLU A 51 7.83 19.71 16.66
C GLU A 51 8.56 19.00 15.51
N THR A 52 8.23 17.75 15.25
CA THR A 52 8.75 17.00 14.08
C THR A 52 8.44 17.74 12.79
N LEU A 53 7.19 18.21 12.60
CA LEU A 53 6.81 18.95 11.40
C LEU A 53 7.56 20.28 11.27
N ARG A 54 7.78 21.01 12.37
CA ARG A 54 8.60 22.25 12.36
C ARG A 54 10.05 21.95 11.99
N THR A 55 10.60 20.88 12.53
CA THR A 55 11.96 20.45 12.23
C THR A 55 12.09 20.17 10.73
N ILE A 56 11.14 19.44 10.14
CA ILE A 56 11.13 19.18 8.69
C ILE A 56 10.97 20.48 7.90
N ALA A 57 10.05 21.35 8.30
CA ALA A 57 9.81 22.64 7.62
C ALA A 57 11.03 23.56 7.63
N THR A 58 11.83 23.54 8.69
CA THR A 58 13.00 24.42 8.83
C THR A 58 14.29 23.82 8.31
N ARG A 59 14.48 22.49 8.41
CA ARG A 59 15.71 21.78 8.05
C ARG A 59 15.59 20.96 6.75
N GLY A 60 14.39 20.91 6.18
CA GLY A 60 14.09 20.09 4.98
C GLY A 60 13.93 18.59 5.29
N PRO A 61 13.65 17.79 4.26
CA PRO A 61 13.36 16.37 4.40
C PRO A 61 14.54 15.55 4.96
N ARG A 62 15.78 16.02 4.79
CA ARG A 62 16.99 15.37 5.36
C ARG A 62 16.92 15.24 6.88
N ALA A 63 16.12 16.05 7.56
CA ALA A 63 15.92 15.93 8.99
C ALA A 63 15.31 14.59 9.45
N LEU A 64 14.62 13.87 8.55
CA LEU A 64 14.13 12.51 8.80
C LEU A 64 15.20 11.43 8.58
N LEU A 65 16.21 11.74 7.79
CA LEU A 65 17.23 10.80 7.35
C LEU A 65 18.52 10.88 8.17
N GLU A 66 18.73 12.00 8.87
CA GLU A 66 19.93 12.29 9.64
C GLU A 66 19.60 13.00 10.96
N GLY A 67 20.46 12.79 11.96
CA GLY A 67 20.36 13.45 13.26
C GLY A 67 19.29 12.87 14.17
N PRO A 68 18.79 13.65 15.15
CA PRO A 68 17.99 13.13 16.26
C PRO A 68 16.70 12.41 15.86
N LEU A 69 16.03 12.81 14.78
CA LEU A 69 14.82 12.10 14.30
C LEU A 69 15.18 10.75 13.71
N ALA A 70 16.23 10.67 12.90
CA ALA A 70 16.73 9.40 12.36
C ALA A 70 17.14 8.44 13.48
N GLU A 71 17.85 8.96 14.51
CA GLU A 71 18.26 8.17 15.68
C GLU A 71 17.03 7.58 16.41
N GLN A 72 15.98 8.37 16.61
CA GLN A 72 14.74 7.92 17.24
C GLN A 72 14.01 6.88 16.38
N ILE A 73 13.98 7.05 15.05
CA ILE A 73 13.37 6.09 14.11
C ILE A 73 14.11 4.75 14.22
N VAL A 74 15.44 4.76 14.12
CA VAL A 74 16.25 3.55 14.21
C VAL A 74 16.09 2.87 15.57
N ALA A 75 16.20 3.62 16.67
CA ALA A 75 16.00 3.08 18.00
C ALA A 75 14.62 2.44 18.17
N ARG A 76 13.56 3.05 17.61
CA ARG A 76 12.21 2.49 17.69
C ARG A 76 12.03 1.23 16.84
N THR A 77 12.64 1.19 15.66
CA THR A 77 12.57 -0.01 14.79
C THR A 77 13.39 -1.18 15.32
N GLN A 78 14.45 -0.91 16.07
CA GLN A 78 15.29 -1.94 16.70
C GLN A 78 14.80 -2.36 18.09
N ALA A 79 13.73 -1.78 18.61
CA ALA A 79 13.21 -2.11 19.93
C ALA A 79 12.53 -3.48 19.98
N GLU A 80 12.67 -4.17 21.13
CA GLU A 80 11.92 -5.39 21.44
C GLU A 80 10.40 -5.16 21.35
N PRO A 81 9.57 -6.18 21.10
CA PRO A 81 9.90 -7.63 21.05
C PRO A 81 10.28 -8.16 19.66
N ARG A 82 10.29 -7.34 18.63
CA ARG A 82 10.63 -7.73 17.25
C ARG A 82 11.55 -6.69 16.62
N PRO A 83 12.84 -6.72 16.96
CA PRO A 83 13.78 -5.75 16.43
C PRO A 83 13.95 -5.90 14.92
N GLY A 84 13.87 -4.79 14.21
CA GLY A 84 14.21 -4.68 12.79
C GLY A 84 15.71 -4.44 12.59
N THR A 85 16.11 -4.41 11.32
CA THR A 85 17.52 -4.26 10.92
C THR A 85 17.87 -2.89 10.37
N LEU A 86 16.93 -1.94 10.36
CA LEU A 86 17.15 -0.59 9.85
C LEU A 86 18.29 0.10 10.62
N THR A 87 19.22 0.72 9.89
CA THR A 87 20.36 1.44 10.46
C THR A 87 20.34 2.92 10.08
N LEU A 88 21.13 3.74 10.79
CA LEU A 88 21.32 5.15 10.41
C LEU A 88 21.96 5.29 9.03
N HIS A 89 22.79 4.34 8.63
CA HIS A 89 23.37 4.33 7.28
C HIS A 89 22.31 4.15 6.21
N ASP A 90 21.35 3.26 6.42
CA ASP A 90 20.26 3.02 5.46
C ASP A 90 19.41 4.28 5.28
N LEU A 91 19.11 4.99 6.37
CA LEU A 91 18.38 6.25 6.30
C LEU A 91 19.19 7.33 5.58
N ALA A 92 20.47 7.52 5.95
CA ALA A 92 21.32 8.54 5.35
C ALA A 92 21.57 8.30 3.85
N ALA A 93 21.63 7.03 3.43
CA ALA A 93 21.82 6.61 2.05
C ALA A 93 20.53 6.62 1.21
N PHE A 94 19.36 6.87 1.83
CA PHE A 94 18.11 6.88 1.11
C PHE A 94 18.03 8.09 0.17
N GLU A 95 17.74 7.81 -1.08
CA GLU A 95 17.43 8.81 -2.11
C GLU A 95 16.09 8.47 -2.76
N PRO A 96 15.17 9.45 -2.91
CA PRO A 96 13.94 9.23 -3.64
C PRO A 96 14.26 8.97 -5.12
N ALA A 97 13.57 8.00 -5.71
CA ALA A 97 13.73 7.66 -7.12
C ALA A 97 12.69 8.40 -7.97
N GLU A 98 13.15 9.01 -9.05
CA GLU A 98 12.30 9.50 -10.12
C GLU A 98 12.19 8.40 -11.19
N VAL A 99 10.97 7.92 -11.44
CA VAL A 99 10.73 6.79 -12.34
C VAL A 99 9.59 7.10 -13.30
N GLN A 100 9.63 6.49 -14.48
CA GLN A 100 8.54 6.62 -15.44
C GLN A 100 7.36 5.74 -15.03
N PRO A 101 6.11 6.23 -15.13
CA PRO A 101 4.93 5.43 -14.85
C PRO A 101 4.74 4.34 -15.92
N VAL A 102 4.12 3.24 -15.53
CA VAL A 102 3.62 2.23 -16.46
C VAL A 102 2.21 2.63 -16.88
N CYS A 103 2.00 2.84 -18.16
CA CYS A 103 0.72 3.29 -18.70
C CYS A 103 0.13 2.26 -19.68
N ARG A 104 -1.19 2.05 -19.60
CA ARG A 104 -1.94 1.22 -20.55
C ARG A 104 -3.26 1.88 -20.93
N PRO A 105 -3.71 1.75 -22.15
CA PRO A 105 -5.06 2.14 -22.52
C PRO A 105 -6.08 1.25 -21.80
N PHE A 106 -7.16 1.85 -21.37
CA PHE A 106 -8.34 1.17 -20.84
C PHE A 106 -9.57 1.90 -21.36
N ARG A 107 -10.27 1.32 -22.31
CA ARG A 107 -11.40 1.95 -23.02
C ARG A 107 -10.98 3.31 -23.64
N VAL A 108 -11.56 4.41 -23.14
CA VAL A 108 -11.29 5.78 -23.61
C VAL A 108 -10.21 6.49 -22.79
N TYR A 109 -9.67 5.82 -21.78
CA TYR A 109 -8.68 6.39 -20.85
C TYR A 109 -7.30 5.78 -21.09
N VAL A 110 -6.28 6.50 -20.66
CA VAL A 110 -4.94 5.96 -20.41
C VAL A 110 -4.75 5.92 -18.89
N ILE A 111 -4.54 4.74 -18.36
CA ILE A 111 -4.32 4.54 -16.91
C ILE A 111 -2.81 4.41 -16.70
N CYS A 112 -2.27 5.27 -15.87
CA CYS A 112 -0.87 5.26 -15.49
C CYS A 112 -0.74 4.93 -14.00
N VAL A 113 0.21 4.06 -13.68
CA VAL A 113 0.47 3.58 -12.32
C VAL A 113 1.95 3.64 -12.01
N PRO A 114 2.36 3.75 -10.73
CA PRO A 114 3.75 3.60 -10.36
C PRO A 114 4.29 2.21 -10.78
N PRO A 115 5.55 2.13 -11.25
CA PRO A 115 6.18 0.85 -11.54
C PRO A 115 6.49 0.07 -10.26
N PRO A 116 6.92 -1.21 -10.35
CA PRO A 116 7.45 -1.93 -9.19
C PRO A 116 8.56 -1.16 -8.45
N PRO A 117 8.63 -1.28 -7.13
CA PRO A 117 7.99 -2.27 -6.25
C PRO A 117 6.53 -2.00 -5.92
N SER A 118 5.93 -0.92 -6.43
CA SER A 118 4.49 -0.68 -6.26
C SER A 118 3.66 -1.77 -6.96
N SER A 119 2.52 -2.10 -6.37
CA SER A 119 1.55 -3.04 -6.94
C SER A 119 0.70 -2.45 -8.08
N GLY A 120 1.09 -1.29 -8.62
CA GLY A 120 0.36 -0.61 -9.70
C GLY A 120 0.14 -1.48 -10.93
N VAL A 121 1.14 -2.31 -11.30
CA VAL A 121 1.02 -3.24 -12.44
C VAL A 121 -0.18 -4.18 -12.26
N GLY A 122 -0.48 -4.61 -11.03
CA GLY A 122 -1.65 -5.44 -10.74
C GLY A 122 -2.98 -4.72 -11.02
N VAL A 123 -3.06 -3.40 -10.79
CA VAL A 123 -4.26 -2.64 -11.19
C VAL A 123 -4.47 -2.71 -12.70
N LEU A 124 -3.41 -2.52 -13.49
CA LEU A 124 -3.49 -2.61 -14.95
C LEU A 124 -3.83 -4.03 -15.41
N GLU A 125 -3.32 -5.06 -14.75
CA GLU A 125 -3.65 -6.45 -15.02
C GLU A 125 -5.13 -6.74 -14.75
N VAL A 126 -5.68 -6.32 -13.60
CA VAL A 126 -7.13 -6.46 -13.32
C VAL A 126 -7.96 -5.77 -14.39
N LEU A 127 -7.62 -4.55 -14.77
CA LEU A 127 -8.32 -3.83 -15.81
C LEU A 127 -8.25 -4.58 -17.17
N GLY A 128 -7.06 -5.07 -17.53
CA GLY A 128 -6.87 -5.85 -18.72
C GLY A 128 -7.68 -7.17 -18.73
N LEU A 129 -7.75 -7.87 -17.60
CA LEU A 129 -8.60 -9.07 -17.46
C LEU A 129 -10.08 -8.73 -17.60
N LEU A 130 -10.53 -7.62 -16.97
CA LEU A 130 -11.93 -7.20 -17.03
C LEU A 130 -12.38 -6.75 -18.43
N GLU A 131 -11.49 -6.20 -19.25
CA GLU A 131 -11.79 -5.88 -20.66
C GLU A 131 -12.18 -7.10 -21.50
N ARG A 132 -11.80 -8.29 -21.06
CA ARG A 132 -12.09 -9.59 -21.71
C ARG A 132 -13.39 -10.22 -21.22
N THR A 133 -14.09 -9.51 -20.36
CA THR A 133 -15.38 -9.94 -19.79
C THR A 133 -16.50 -9.01 -20.26
N ASP A 134 -17.74 -9.37 -19.95
CA ASP A 134 -18.91 -8.55 -20.23
C ASP A 134 -19.23 -7.52 -19.12
N ILE A 135 -18.31 -7.28 -18.21
CA ILE A 135 -18.50 -6.36 -17.06
C ILE A 135 -18.96 -4.96 -17.52
N ALA A 136 -18.52 -4.54 -18.72
CA ALA A 136 -18.89 -3.23 -19.27
C ALA A 136 -20.39 -3.06 -19.52
N SER A 137 -21.09 -4.15 -19.78
CA SER A 137 -22.55 -4.16 -20.01
C SER A 137 -23.35 -4.31 -18.71
N ARG A 138 -22.66 -4.55 -17.59
CA ARG A 138 -23.28 -4.78 -16.28
C ARG A 138 -23.31 -3.50 -15.45
N GLY A 139 -24.32 -3.34 -14.65
CA GLY A 139 -24.39 -2.23 -13.69
C GLY A 139 -23.76 -2.58 -12.33
N PRO A 140 -23.52 -1.58 -11.47
CA PRO A 140 -22.92 -1.78 -10.14
C PRO A 140 -23.82 -2.57 -9.17
N ALA A 141 -25.10 -2.73 -9.48
CA ALA A 141 -26.05 -3.56 -8.73
C ALA A 141 -26.08 -5.03 -9.19
N ASP A 142 -25.42 -5.37 -10.30
CA ASP A 142 -25.37 -6.75 -10.81
C ASP A 142 -24.34 -7.55 -10.00
N PRO A 143 -24.76 -8.63 -9.27
CA PRO A 143 -23.83 -9.47 -8.52
C PRO A 143 -22.75 -10.12 -9.39
N GLN A 144 -23.05 -10.38 -10.67
CA GLN A 144 -22.09 -10.96 -11.59
C GLN A 144 -20.94 -10.01 -11.92
N ALA A 145 -21.18 -8.68 -11.94
CA ALA A 145 -20.10 -7.71 -12.09
C ALA A 145 -19.08 -7.80 -10.94
N TRP A 146 -19.58 -7.97 -9.72
CA TRP A 146 -18.72 -8.13 -8.55
C TRP A 146 -17.99 -9.47 -8.54
N LEU A 147 -18.61 -10.53 -9.03
CA LEU A 147 -17.94 -11.82 -9.21
C LEU A 147 -16.78 -11.70 -10.22
N LEU A 148 -17.00 -11.09 -11.38
CA LEU A 148 -15.96 -10.89 -12.39
C LEU A 148 -14.79 -10.09 -11.83
N PHE A 149 -15.08 -9.00 -11.09
CA PHE A 149 -14.07 -8.20 -10.43
C PHE A 149 -13.27 -9.01 -9.38
N ALA A 150 -13.96 -9.81 -8.57
CA ALA A 150 -13.32 -10.65 -7.56
C ALA A 150 -12.42 -11.71 -8.18
N GLU A 151 -12.88 -12.41 -9.22
CA GLU A 151 -12.08 -13.45 -9.90
C GLU A 151 -10.88 -12.84 -10.65
N ALA A 152 -11.03 -11.69 -11.33
CA ALA A 152 -9.91 -10.97 -11.92
C ALA A 152 -8.88 -10.55 -10.86
N SER A 153 -9.36 -10.06 -9.72
CA SER A 153 -8.49 -9.69 -8.60
C SER A 153 -7.74 -10.90 -8.02
N ARG A 154 -8.39 -12.05 -7.89
CA ARG A 154 -7.75 -13.28 -7.41
C ARG A 154 -6.63 -13.75 -8.33
N LEU A 155 -6.84 -13.70 -9.65
CA LEU A 155 -5.82 -14.03 -10.65
C LEU A 155 -4.63 -13.08 -10.55
N MET A 156 -4.89 -11.78 -10.46
CA MET A 156 -3.87 -10.75 -10.28
C MET A 156 -3.07 -10.95 -8.99
N TYR A 157 -3.73 -11.22 -7.85
CA TYR A 157 -3.02 -11.45 -6.61
C TYR A 157 -2.10 -12.66 -6.66
N ALA A 158 -2.51 -13.74 -7.34
CA ALA A 158 -1.65 -14.89 -7.54
C ALA A 158 -0.38 -14.53 -8.34
N ASP A 159 -0.52 -13.71 -9.38
CA ASP A 159 0.61 -13.25 -10.19
C ASP A 159 1.46 -12.23 -9.44
N ARG A 160 0.83 -11.26 -8.76
CA ARG A 160 1.50 -10.25 -7.94
C ARG A 160 2.38 -10.89 -6.85
N ASP A 161 1.81 -11.80 -6.08
CA ASP A 161 2.51 -12.43 -4.95
C ASP A 161 3.68 -13.32 -5.41
N ARG A 162 3.68 -13.71 -6.67
CA ARG A 162 4.75 -14.48 -7.28
C ARG A 162 5.84 -13.61 -7.90
N TYR A 163 5.48 -12.48 -8.52
CA TYR A 163 6.37 -11.76 -9.43
C TYR A 163 6.69 -10.32 -9.03
N VAL A 164 5.81 -9.64 -8.28
CA VAL A 164 6.00 -8.22 -7.96
C VAL A 164 6.83 -8.05 -6.71
N ALA A 165 8.01 -7.49 -6.87
CA ALA A 165 8.94 -7.17 -5.80
C ALA A 165 9.83 -6.00 -6.23
N ASP A 166 10.85 -5.69 -5.43
CA ASP A 166 11.80 -4.62 -5.76
C ASP A 166 12.70 -5.02 -6.96
N PRO A 167 12.61 -4.29 -8.09
CA PRO A 167 13.36 -4.59 -9.30
C PRO A 167 14.87 -4.46 -9.14
N ARG A 168 15.36 -3.84 -8.06
CA ARG A 168 16.79 -3.82 -7.73
C ARG A 168 17.33 -5.19 -7.33
N PHE A 169 16.46 -6.10 -6.89
CA PHE A 169 16.83 -7.44 -6.40
C PHE A 169 16.34 -8.57 -7.29
N VAL A 170 15.20 -8.37 -7.98
CA VAL A 170 14.59 -9.42 -8.82
C VAL A 170 14.05 -8.82 -10.12
N ALA A 171 14.08 -9.61 -11.20
CA ALA A 171 13.46 -9.21 -12.46
C ALA A 171 11.94 -9.35 -12.34
N VAL A 172 11.22 -8.23 -12.41
CA VAL A 172 9.75 -8.20 -12.41
C VAL A 172 9.26 -8.17 -13.85
N PRO A 173 8.50 -9.18 -14.34
CA PRO A 173 8.06 -9.26 -15.73
C PRO A 173 6.83 -8.37 -16.01
N SER A 174 6.91 -7.08 -15.68
CA SER A 174 5.78 -6.13 -15.75
C SER A 174 5.15 -6.07 -17.15
N GLU A 175 5.97 -6.04 -18.21
CA GLU A 175 5.46 -6.05 -19.59
C GLU A 175 4.78 -7.38 -19.93
N GLY A 176 5.33 -8.50 -19.45
CA GLY A 176 4.75 -9.83 -19.65
C GLY A 176 3.43 -10.02 -18.91
N MET A 177 3.27 -9.48 -17.71
CA MET A 177 2.01 -9.49 -16.95
C MET A 177 0.91 -8.69 -17.67
N LEU A 178 1.29 -7.71 -18.49
CA LEU A 178 0.39 -6.86 -19.28
C LEU A 178 0.34 -7.24 -20.75
N ASP A 179 1.01 -8.33 -21.16
CA ASP A 179 0.95 -8.85 -22.52
C ASP A 179 -0.46 -9.32 -22.87
N GLN A 180 -0.92 -8.97 -24.09
CA GLN A 180 -2.31 -9.22 -24.50
C GLN A 180 -2.62 -10.72 -24.56
N GLY A 181 -1.69 -11.53 -25.10
CA GLY A 181 -1.87 -12.99 -25.17
C GLY A 181 -1.86 -13.64 -23.79
N TYR A 182 -1.05 -13.11 -22.88
CA TYR A 182 -1.06 -13.56 -21.49
C TYR A 182 -2.40 -13.26 -20.82
N LEU A 183 -2.88 -12.02 -20.93
CA LEU A 183 -4.17 -11.61 -20.37
C LEU A 183 -5.34 -12.38 -20.98
N ASP A 184 -5.31 -12.67 -22.30
CA ASP A 184 -6.31 -13.50 -22.98
C ASP A 184 -6.39 -14.90 -22.36
N ASN A 185 -5.24 -15.54 -22.12
CA ASN A 185 -5.17 -16.85 -21.49
C ASN A 185 -5.63 -16.84 -20.03
N ARG A 186 -5.22 -15.83 -19.28
CA ARG A 186 -5.61 -15.69 -17.86
C ARG A 186 -7.11 -15.45 -17.70
N ALA A 187 -7.71 -14.63 -18.57
CA ALA A 187 -9.12 -14.31 -18.52
C ALA A 187 -10.03 -15.53 -18.77
N GLN A 188 -9.56 -16.55 -19.48
CA GLN A 188 -10.30 -17.81 -19.67
C GLN A 188 -10.55 -18.58 -18.36
N LEU A 189 -9.80 -18.26 -17.30
CA LEU A 189 -10.00 -18.85 -15.98
C LEU A 189 -11.15 -18.18 -15.20
N ILE A 190 -11.66 -17.05 -15.67
CA ILE A 190 -12.79 -16.34 -15.08
C ILE A 190 -14.08 -17.02 -15.54
N GLY A 191 -14.74 -17.74 -14.65
CA GLY A 191 -15.99 -18.45 -14.92
C GLY A 191 -17.24 -17.67 -14.50
N GLU A 192 -18.40 -18.28 -14.75
CA GLU A 192 -19.70 -17.76 -14.30
C GLU A 192 -19.94 -17.91 -12.79
N ARG A 193 -19.08 -18.67 -12.10
CA ARG A 193 -19.15 -18.95 -10.66
C ARG A 193 -17.77 -18.75 -10.04
N ALA A 194 -17.77 -18.44 -8.75
CA ALA A 194 -16.53 -18.36 -7.98
C ALA A 194 -15.76 -19.69 -8.07
N ALA A 195 -14.46 -19.59 -8.35
CA ALA A 195 -13.58 -20.73 -8.36
C ALA A 195 -13.48 -21.37 -6.96
N ALA A 196 -13.48 -22.69 -6.90
CA ALA A 196 -13.47 -23.44 -5.64
C ALA A 196 -12.13 -23.36 -4.89
N SER A 197 -11.03 -23.06 -5.60
CA SER A 197 -9.68 -22.99 -5.06
C SER A 197 -9.01 -21.67 -5.42
N ALA A 198 -7.98 -21.30 -4.66
CA ALA A 198 -7.12 -20.18 -5.03
C ALA A 198 -6.46 -20.47 -6.38
N PRO A 199 -6.37 -19.48 -7.29
CA PRO A 199 -5.67 -19.66 -8.54
C PRO A 199 -4.17 -19.75 -8.31
N GLU A 200 -3.50 -20.49 -9.17
CA GLU A 200 -2.04 -20.46 -9.26
C GLU A 200 -1.59 -19.26 -10.09
N ALA A 201 -0.38 -18.78 -9.83
CA ALA A 201 0.25 -17.78 -10.67
C ALA A 201 0.43 -18.31 -12.09
N GLY A 202 0.19 -17.45 -13.07
CA GLY A 202 0.47 -17.76 -14.46
C GLY A 202 1.97 -17.73 -14.77
N THR A 203 2.31 -17.83 -16.05
CA THR A 203 3.69 -17.68 -16.52
C THR A 203 3.74 -16.56 -17.55
N PRO A 204 3.85 -15.30 -17.14
CA PRO A 204 3.92 -14.19 -18.06
C PRO A 204 5.22 -14.22 -18.87
N PRO A 205 5.24 -13.74 -20.12
CA PRO A 205 6.44 -13.60 -20.90
C PRO A 205 7.54 -12.87 -20.13
N GLY A 206 8.76 -13.37 -20.19
CA GLY A 206 9.91 -12.80 -19.46
C GLY A 206 10.00 -13.19 -17.99
N ALA A 207 9.09 -14.01 -17.46
CA ALA A 207 9.18 -14.53 -16.10
C ALA A 207 10.39 -15.45 -15.93
N VAL A 208 11.18 -15.20 -14.88
CA VAL A 208 12.31 -16.05 -14.50
C VAL A 208 11.90 -16.92 -13.32
N MET A 209 11.55 -18.17 -13.60
CA MET A 209 10.95 -19.10 -12.63
C MET A 209 11.88 -19.59 -11.51
N THR A 210 13.19 -19.50 -11.70
CA THR A 210 14.16 -20.23 -10.84
C THR A 210 14.45 -19.58 -9.49
N ARG A 211 13.99 -18.35 -9.23
CA ARG A 211 14.30 -17.60 -8.00
C ARG A 211 13.13 -16.88 -7.34
N SER A 212 11.93 -17.02 -7.86
CA SER A 212 10.78 -16.36 -7.27
C SER A 212 10.15 -17.24 -6.19
N GLY A 213 10.13 -16.77 -4.95
CA GLY A 213 9.30 -17.32 -3.87
C GLY A 213 7.86 -16.85 -4.01
N VAL A 214 6.97 -17.37 -3.20
CA VAL A 214 5.64 -16.80 -2.97
C VAL A 214 5.73 -15.90 -1.75
N ASP A 215 5.16 -14.70 -1.83
CA ASP A 215 5.02 -13.86 -0.64
C ASP A 215 4.03 -14.52 0.31
N ALA A 216 4.53 -14.93 1.47
CA ALA A 216 3.75 -15.54 2.55
C ALA A 216 3.63 -14.58 3.74
N THR A 217 3.85 -13.29 3.54
CA THR A 217 3.71 -12.28 4.59
C THR A 217 2.25 -12.11 4.95
N ASP A 218 1.93 -12.23 6.24
CA ASP A 218 0.60 -11.92 6.74
C ASP A 218 0.31 -10.43 6.57
N GLU A 219 -0.61 -10.09 5.68
CA GLU A 219 -1.07 -8.71 5.50
C GLU A 219 -1.97 -8.30 6.67
N VAL A 220 -1.41 -7.51 7.59
CA VAL A 220 -2.21 -6.90 8.67
C VAL A 220 -2.94 -5.67 8.11
N PRO A 221 -4.28 -5.62 8.17
CA PRO A 221 -5.03 -4.47 7.68
C PRO A 221 -4.62 -3.18 8.40
N GLY A 222 -4.15 -2.18 7.66
CA GLY A 222 -3.76 -0.89 8.24
C GLY A 222 -3.04 -0.02 7.23
N THR A 223 -3.77 0.80 6.52
CA THR A 223 -3.23 1.76 5.55
C THR A 223 -3.76 3.16 5.85
N SER A 224 -2.89 4.15 5.71
CA SER A 224 -3.26 5.55 5.70
C SER A 224 -2.84 6.17 4.38
N HIS A 225 -3.67 7.02 3.83
CA HIS A 225 -3.40 7.79 2.63
C HIS A 225 -3.74 9.25 2.86
N PHE A 226 -2.91 10.15 2.34
CA PHE A 226 -3.22 11.57 2.32
C PHE A 226 -2.82 12.15 0.96
N VAL A 227 -3.54 13.18 0.56
CA VAL A 227 -3.27 13.96 -0.65
C VAL A 227 -3.17 15.42 -0.24
N ILE A 228 -2.16 16.10 -0.73
CA ILE A 228 -1.99 17.54 -0.55
C ILE A 228 -1.98 18.17 -1.94
N VAL A 229 -2.76 19.22 -2.10
CA VAL A 229 -2.76 20.07 -3.30
C VAL A 229 -2.47 21.49 -2.82
N ASP A 230 -1.44 22.10 -3.36
CA ASP A 230 -1.10 23.47 -3.00
C ASP A 230 -1.81 24.51 -3.90
N ASP A 231 -1.56 25.78 -3.65
CA ASP A 231 -2.17 26.90 -4.38
C ASP A 231 -1.55 27.11 -5.79
N GLN A 232 -0.47 26.41 -6.11
CA GLN A 232 0.16 26.40 -7.42
C GLN A 232 -0.33 25.22 -8.28
N GLY A 233 -1.07 24.31 -7.68
CA GLY A 233 -1.62 23.12 -8.33
C GLY A 233 -0.69 21.91 -8.27
N ASP A 234 0.39 21.96 -7.49
CA ASP A 234 1.25 20.80 -7.24
C ASP A 234 0.51 19.80 -6.35
N VAL A 235 0.66 18.52 -6.65
CA VAL A 235 -0.06 17.44 -5.98
C VAL A 235 0.93 16.42 -5.43
N ILE A 236 0.78 16.13 -4.13
CA ILE A 236 1.47 15.01 -3.46
C ILE A 236 0.44 14.01 -2.99
N SER A 237 0.66 12.75 -3.31
CA SER A 237 -0.19 11.63 -2.93
C SER A 237 0.64 10.54 -2.27
#